data_ab889eb10df01768753c89a8f65c56da
#
_entry.id   ab889eb10df01768753c89a8f65c56da
#
_cell.length_a   1.000
_cell.length_b   1.000
_cell.length_c   1.000
_cell.angle_alpha   90.00
_cell.angle_beta   90.00
_cell.angle_gamma   90.00
#
_symmetry.space_group_name_H-M   'P 1'
#
loop_
_entity.id
_entity.type
_entity.pdbx_description
1 polymer ?
#
loop_
_entity_poly.entity_id
_entity_poly.type
_entity_poly.pdbx_seq_one_letter_code
_entity_poly.pdbx_strand_id
1 'polypeptide(L)'
;MYRKLSRILTATAICLSATPLFAHSEKEGITPADGARLTETPEMIHMVFDDPMRITMVRLVNADGTEMPMERGTGLEPSLEFHAEPAPLAPGSYTVEWRGLASDGHAMQGSFSFELAD
;
A
#
# COMPACT_ATOMS: atom_id res chain seq x y z
N MET A 1 -48.22 -51.97 19.43
CA MET A 1 -47.40 -51.54 18.31
C MET A 1 -47.10 -50.09 18.44
N TYR A 2 -45.89 -49.76 18.82
CA TYR A 2 -45.53 -48.37 18.98
C TYR A 2 -44.42 -48.03 17.97
N ARG A 3 -44.78 -47.09 17.12
CA ARG A 3 -43.78 -46.53 16.19
C ARG A 3 -43.09 -45.36 16.89
N LYS A 4 -41.82 -45.56 17.17
CA LYS A 4 -40.98 -44.49 17.59
C LYS A 4 -40.57 -43.70 16.36
N LEU A 5 -41.12 -42.55 16.20
CA LEU A 5 -40.65 -41.58 15.22
C LEU A 5 -39.39 -40.93 15.76
N SER A 6 -38.26 -41.36 15.26
CA SER A 6 -37.01 -40.64 15.48
C SER A 6 -37.03 -39.37 14.67
N ARG A 7 -37.21 -38.28 15.34
CA ARG A 7 -36.99 -36.97 14.74
C ARG A 7 -35.50 -36.72 14.70
N ILE A 8 -34.95 -36.83 13.53
CA ILE A 8 -33.59 -36.45 13.27
C ILE A 8 -33.61 -34.91 13.20
N LEU A 9 -33.10 -34.29 14.23
CA LEU A 9 -32.88 -32.86 14.23
C LEU A 9 -31.59 -32.60 13.45
N THR A 10 -31.74 -32.16 12.22
CA THR A 10 -30.62 -31.74 11.42
C THR A 10 -30.22 -30.33 11.88
N ALA A 11 -29.21 -30.27 12.69
CA ALA A 11 -28.64 -28.99 13.06
C ALA A 11 -27.85 -28.45 11.87
N THR A 12 -28.40 -27.49 11.18
CA THR A 12 -27.70 -26.76 10.14
C THR A 12 -26.74 -25.80 10.83
N ALA A 13 -25.47 -26.15 10.85
CA ALA A 13 -24.42 -25.25 11.31
C ALA A 13 -24.22 -24.18 10.24
N ILE A 14 -24.67 -22.98 10.54
CA ILE A 14 -24.38 -21.82 9.71
C ILE A 14 -22.99 -21.34 10.08
N CYS A 15 -22.03 -21.66 9.21
CA CYS A 15 -20.69 -21.08 9.33
C CYS A 15 -20.73 -19.62 8.87
N LEU A 16 -20.73 -18.73 9.85
CA LEU A 16 -20.49 -17.31 9.57
C LEU A 16 -18.99 -17.12 9.32
N SER A 17 -18.62 -17.01 8.06
CA SER A 17 -17.26 -16.59 7.73
C SER A 17 -17.16 -15.07 7.87
N ALA A 18 -16.44 -14.63 8.89
CA ALA A 18 -16.12 -13.22 9.05
C ALA A 18 -14.96 -12.88 8.13
N THR A 19 -15.20 -12.04 7.11
CA THR A 19 -14.12 -11.45 6.32
C THR A 19 -13.54 -10.27 7.08
N PRO A 20 -12.21 -10.24 7.31
CA PRO A 20 -11.60 -9.09 7.95
C PRO A 20 -11.73 -7.86 7.04
N LEU A 21 -12.32 -6.83 7.56
CA LEU A 21 -12.39 -5.52 6.91
C LEU A 21 -11.15 -4.72 7.32
N PHE A 22 -10.28 -4.46 6.36
CA PHE A 22 -9.16 -3.57 6.57
C PHE A 22 -9.58 -2.16 6.17
N ALA A 23 -9.77 -1.31 7.15
CA ALA A 23 -9.99 0.10 6.90
C ALA A 23 -8.63 0.78 6.78
N HIS A 24 -8.24 1.16 5.58
CA HIS A 24 -7.07 1.97 5.32
C HIS A 24 -7.51 3.41 5.16
N SER A 25 -7.48 4.16 6.27
CA SER A 25 -7.90 5.56 6.28
C SER A 25 -6.79 6.52 5.84
N GLU A 26 -5.55 6.07 5.77
CA GLU A 26 -4.39 6.93 5.59
C GLU A 26 -3.93 7.04 4.14
N LYS A 27 -4.13 5.99 3.36
CA LYS A 27 -3.75 5.94 1.95
C LYS A 27 -4.86 5.29 1.15
N GLU A 28 -5.37 6.01 0.19
CA GLU A 28 -6.38 5.48 -0.71
C GLU A 28 -5.80 4.79 -1.94
N GLY A 29 -4.56 5.09 -2.26
CA GLY A 29 -3.89 4.46 -3.38
C GLY A 29 -2.40 4.63 -3.36
N ILE A 30 -1.70 3.62 -3.84
CA ILE A 30 -0.25 3.62 -4.03
C ILE A 30 0.04 3.05 -5.40
N THR A 31 0.89 3.73 -6.15
CA THR A 31 1.38 3.24 -7.43
C THR A 31 2.91 3.35 -7.46
N PRO A 32 3.65 2.28 -7.75
CA PRO A 32 3.17 0.90 -7.93
C PRO A 32 2.55 0.34 -6.66
N ALA A 33 1.65 -0.65 -6.82
CA ALA A 33 1.07 -1.33 -5.66
C ALA A 33 2.17 -2.04 -4.86
N ASP A 34 1.99 -2.11 -3.54
CA ASP A 34 2.94 -2.83 -2.68
C ASP A 34 3.04 -4.30 -3.11
N GLY A 35 4.26 -4.76 -3.32
CA GLY A 35 4.52 -6.10 -3.82
C GLY A 35 4.38 -6.27 -5.34
N ALA A 36 4.16 -5.20 -6.09
CA ALA A 36 4.00 -5.27 -7.53
C ALA A 36 5.26 -5.79 -8.23
N ARG A 37 5.05 -6.53 -9.30
CA ARG A 37 6.11 -7.00 -10.18
C ARG A 37 5.97 -6.31 -11.53
N LEU A 38 6.98 -5.55 -11.90
CA LEU A 38 6.99 -4.71 -13.09
C LEU A 38 8.02 -5.23 -14.09
N THR A 39 7.83 -4.90 -15.35
CA THR A 39 8.77 -5.25 -16.44
C THR A 39 9.58 -4.06 -16.90
N GLU A 40 9.24 -2.87 -16.45
CA GLU A 40 9.98 -1.64 -16.77
C GLU A 40 9.89 -0.65 -15.61
N THR A 41 10.78 0.32 -15.59
CA THR A 41 10.77 1.37 -14.57
C THR A 41 9.40 2.05 -14.54
N PRO A 42 8.77 2.18 -13.36
CA PRO A 42 7.51 2.90 -13.27
C PRO A 42 7.70 4.37 -13.67
N GLU A 43 6.76 4.89 -14.42
CA GLU A 43 6.80 6.30 -14.83
C GLU A 43 6.72 7.24 -13.64
N MET A 44 6.01 6.82 -12.61
CA MET A 44 5.73 7.66 -11.46
C MET A 44 5.50 6.83 -10.22
N ILE A 45 6.06 7.30 -9.11
CA ILE A 45 5.66 6.88 -7.78
C ILE A 45 4.54 7.83 -7.35
N HIS A 46 3.38 7.27 -7.04
CA HIS A 46 2.19 8.07 -6.75
C HIS A 46 1.50 7.57 -5.48
N MET A 47 1.13 8.49 -4.62
CA MET A 47 0.37 8.20 -3.40
C MET A 47 -0.83 9.13 -3.32
N VAL A 48 -1.98 8.57 -2.98
CA VAL A 48 -3.22 9.32 -2.74
C VAL A 48 -3.62 9.14 -1.29
N PHE A 49 -3.94 10.24 -0.64
CA PHE A 49 -4.34 10.27 0.77
C PHE A 49 -5.79 10.74 0.90
N ASP A 50 -6.46 10.30 1.96
CA ASP A 50 -7.82 10.74 2.29
C ASP A 50 -7.86 12.15 2.91
N ASP A 51 -6.77 12.56 3.56
CA ASP A 51 -6.56 13.89 4.11
C ASP A 51 -5.26 14.49 3.59
N PRO A 52 -5.13 15.82 3.51
CA PRO A 52 -3.89 16.43 3.06
C PRO A 52 -2.70 15.98 3.88
N MET A 53 -1.64 15.63 3.20
CA MET A 53 -0.39 15.15 3.79
C MET A 53 0.77 16.00 3.28
N ARG A 54 1.63 16.41 4.19
CA ARG A 54 2.89 17.06 3.82
C ARG A 54 3.98 15.99 3.82
N ILE A 55 4.44 15.62 2.65
CA ILE A 55 5.55 14.67 2.53
C ILE A 55 6.87 15.38 2.75
N THR A 56 7.50 15.10 3.87
CA THR A 56 8.76 15.75 4.26
C THR A 56 9.99 15.00 3.78
N MET A 57 9.85 13.70 3.53
CA MET A 57 10.92 12.85 3.01
C MET A 57 10.34 11.73 2.18
N VAL A 58 10.94 11.48 1.05
CA VAL A 58 10.69 10.30 0.23
C VAL A 58 12.01 9.85 -0.37
N ARG A 59 12.24 8.55 -0.38
CA ARG A 59 13.42 7.99 -1.03
C ARG A 59 13.11 6.62 -1.60
N LEU A 60 13.77 6.31 -2.69
CA LEU A 60 13.72 5.01 -3.35
C LEU A 60 15.07 4.34 -3.12
N VAL A 61 15.05 3.14 -2.56
CA VAL A 61 16.26 2.38 -2.28
C VAL A 61 16.21 1.04 -2.96
N ASN A 62 17.39 0.54 -3.38
CA ASN A 62 17.50 -0.79 -3.93
C ASN A 62 17.69 -1.84 -2.82
N ALA A 63 17.88 -3.11 -3.20
CA ALA A 63 18.05 -4.21 -2.25
C ALA A 63 19.26 -4.05 -1.33
N ASP A 64 20.27 -3.30 -1.76
CA ASP A 64 21.48 -3.03 -0.97
C ASP A 64 21.32 -1.82 -0.05
N GLY A 65 20.17 -1.16 -0.08
CA GLY A 65 19.94 0.05 0.69
C GLY A 65 20.48 1.31 0.04
N THR A 66 20.94 1.24 -1.20
CA THR A 66 21.44 2.41 -1.94
C THR A 66 20.25 3.22 -2.46
N GLU A 67 20.29 4.52 -2.21
CA GLU A 67 19.28 5.44 -2.69
C GLU A 67 19.40 5.66 -4.19
N MET A 68 18.25 5.53 -4.87
CA MET A 68 18.14 5.75 -6.30
C MET A 68 17.60 7.15 -6.56
N PRO A 69 18.08 7.82 -7.63
CA PRO A 69 17.60 9.17 -7.96
C PRO A 69 16.10 9.19 -8.29
N MET A 70 15.42 10.16 -7.73
CA MET A 70 14.03 10.45 -8.03
C MET A 70 13.84 11.95 -8.13
N GLU A 71 13.04 12.38 -9.10
CA GLU A 71 12.64 13.78 -9.18
C GLU A 71 11.28 13.94 -8.52
N ARG A 72 11.23 14.78 -7.51
CA ARG A 72 10.01 15.06 -6.78
C ARG A 72 9.14 16.02 -7.58
N GLY A 73 7.94 15.58 -7.96
CA GLY A 73 7.00 16.38 -8.72
C GLY A 73 6.03 17.19 -7.88
N THR A 74 5.96 16.92 -6.57
CA THR A 74 5.09 17.61 -5.62
C THR A 74 5.94 18.40 -4.63
N GLY A 75 5.51 19.61 -4.30
CA GLY A 75 6.19 20.45 -3.33
C GLY A 75 6.03 19.97 -1.89
N LEU A 76 6.50 20.79 -0.93
CA LEU A 76 6.44 20.51 0.50
C LEU A 76 5.11 20.92 1.14
N GLU A 77 4.18 21.43 0.35
CA GLU A 77 2.87 21.84 0.85
C GLU A 77 1.97 20.64 1.09
N PRO A 78 1.04 20.70 2.06
CA PRO A 78 0.07 19.65 2.24
C PRO A 78 -0.75 19.43 0.99
N SER A 79 -0.92 18.14 0.59
CA SER A 79 -1.64 17.77 -0.60
C SER A 79 -2.31 16.41 -0.41
N LEU A 80 -3.40 16.18 -1.13
CA LEU A 80 -4.05 14.87 -1.18
C LEU A 80 -3.27 13.89 -2.04
N GLU A 81 -2.36 14.37 -2.86
CA GLU A 81 -1.57 13.53 -3.76
C GLU A 81 -0.09 13.88 -3.66
N PHE A 82 0.71 12.85 -3.78
CA PHE A 82 2.15 12.96 -3.90
C PHE A 82 2.61 12.18 -5.11
N HIS A 83 3.53 12.76 -5.89
CA HIS A 83 4.18 12.03 -6.97
C HIS A 83 5.67 12.38 -7.09
N ALA A 84 6.42 11.41 -7.57
CA ALA A 84 7.83 11.54 -7.88
C ALA A 84 8.16 10.64 -9.07
N GLU A 85 9.15 11.03 -9.85
CA GLU A 85 9.56 10.31 -11.05
C GLU A 85 10.94 9.67 -10.81
N PRO A 86 11.02 8.31 -10.80
CA PRO A 86 12.32 7.66 -10.68
C PRO A 86 13.11 7.77 -11.98
N ALA A 87 14.42 7.89 -11.85
CA ALA A 87 15.32 7.67 -12.97
C ALA A 87 15.26 6.20 -13.42
N PRO A 88 15.72 5.87 -14.64
CA PRO A 88 15.70 4.48 -15.10
C PRO A 88 16.38 3.53 -14.11
N LEU A 89 15.73 2.40 -13.84
CA LEU A 89 16.16 1.42 -12.85
C LEU A 89 16.57 0.12 -13.54
N ALA A 90 17.62 -0.51 -13.00
CA ALA A 90 17.99 -1.87 -13.36
C ALA A 90 17.01 -2.88 -12.73
N PRO A 91 16.90 -4.09 -13.28
CA PRO A 91 16.14 -5.15 -12.63
C PRO A 91 16.59 -5.38 -11.20
N GLY A 92 15.63 -5.61 -10.30
CA GLY A 92 15.90 -5.82 -8.88
C GLY A 92 14.73 -5.46 -8.02
N SER A 93 14.94 -5.50 -6.72
CA SER A 93 13.92 -5.16 -5.72
C SER A 93 14.15 -3.75 -5.20
N TYR A 94 13.07 -3.00 -5.06
CA TYR A 94 13.11 -1.60 -4.65
C TYR A 94 12.08 -1.33 -3.55
N THR A 95 12.39 -0.40 -2.67
CA THR A 95 11.51 0.05 -1.61
C THR A 95 11.42 1.56 -1.64
N VAL A 96 10.20 2.08 -1.58
CA VAL A 96 9.93 3.50 -1.37
C VAL A 96 9.70 3.70 0.12
N GLU A 97 10.46 4.59 0.73
CA GLU A 97 10.31 4.99 2.13
C GLU A 97 9.89 6.45 2.17
N TRP A 98 8.89 6.76 2.98
CA TRP A 98 8.42 8.13 3.07
C TRP A 98 8.10 8.53 4.51
N ARG A 99 8.16 9.82 4.77
CA ARG A 99 7.71 10.46 6.00
C ARG A 99 6.88 11.69 5.66
N GLY A 100 5.92 11.96 6.50
CA GLY A 100 5.05 13.10 6.31
C GLY A 100 4.44 13.59 7.60
N LEU A 101 3.74 14.70 7.49
CA LEU A 101 2.93 15.27 8.56
C LEU A 101 1.49 15.33 8.10
N ALA A 102 0.62 14.72 8.88
CA ALA A 102 -0.82 14.79 8.65
C ALA A 102 -1.32 16.22 8.97
N SER A 103 -2.55 16.52 8.55
CA SER A 103 -3.13 17.86 8.74
C SER A 103 -3.29 18.26 10.22
N ASP A 104 -3.41 17.27 11.10
CA ASP A 104 -3.48 17.49 12.56
C ASP A 104 -2.09 17.57 13.24
N GLY A 105 -1.01 17.51 12.46
CA GLY A 105 0.36 17.59 12.96
C GLY A 105 0.98 16.25 13.35
N HIS A 106 0.28 15.15 13.25
CA HIS A 106 0.85 13.84 13.53
C HIS A 106 1.92 13.45 12.51
N ALA A 107 3.04 12.93 13.01
CA ALA A 107 4.08 12.40 12.16
C ALA A 107 3.63 11.02 11.61
N MET A 108 3.72 10.87 10.30
CA MET A 108 3.36 9.66 9.58
C MET A 108 4.58 9.13 8.85
N GLN A 109 4.63 7.82 8.68
CA GLN A 109 5.67 7.18 7.89
C GLN A 109 5.14 5.89 7.28
N GLY A 110 5.74 5.48 6.18
CA GLY A 110 5.37 4.24 5.54
C GLY A 110 6.42 3.80 4.54
N SER A 111 6.20 2.62 4.02
CA SER A 111 7.02 2.05 2.96
C SER A 111 6.20 1.11 2.10
N PHE A 112 6.59 0.98 0.85
CA PHE A 112 6.06 -0.03 -0.05
C PHE A 112 7.15 -0.45 -1.01
N SER A 113 7.02 -1.65 -1.54
CA SER A 113 8.06 -2.27 -2.34
C SER A 113 7.52 -2.75 -3.67
N PHE A 114 8.38 -2.80 -4.65
CA PHE A 114 8.10 -3.43 -5.93
C PHE A 114 9.34 -4.13 -6.47
N GLU A 115 9.13 -5.03 -7.40
CA GLU A 115 10.18 -5.74 -8.08
C GLU A 115 10.18 -5.39 -9.55
N LEU A 116 11.36 -5.10 -10.08
CA LEU A 116 11.55 -4.88 -11.51
C LEU A 116 12.20 -6.13 -12.09
N ALA A 117 11.45 -6.85 -12.94
CA ALA A 117 11.89 -8.08 -13.56
C ALA A 117 12.77 -7.81 -14.78
N ASP A 118 13.53 -8.82 -15.16
CA ASP A 118 14.30 -8.82 -16.41
C ASP A 118 13.39 -8.85 -17.64
#